data_e9cee32eefb30be1a5d54649e8cd21c7
#
_entry.id   e9cee32eefb30be1a5d54649e8cd21c7
#
_cell.length_a   1.000
_cell.length_b   1.000
_cell.length_c   1.000
_cell.angle_alpha   90.00
_cell.angle_beta   90.00
_cell.angle_gamma   90.00
#
_symmetry.space_group_name_H-M   'P 1'
#
loop_
_entity.id
_entity.type
_entity.pdbx_description
1 polymer ?
#
loop_
_entity_poly.entity_id
_entity_poly.type
_entity_poly.pdbx_seq_one_letter_code
_entity_poly.pdbx_strand_id
1 'polypeptide(L)'
;GFGKRSWGAWFNFRFKQELINENASQVVDNATRDSMLTMWVRSFALNLTDIRAGKTITDLVPENAEAIDKGEKPHLGQAVIVGAGPSIWNHKHLDLLKEYIDAGKYNGIVCSTDRMLEPCLEREIIPEISVGVDGSPIIKKFYDNPLVEKYAAQLKIVINTTTDHSVVETLKKIGAPIYWFNPLFDDPHRSNESF
;
A
#
# COMPACT_ATOMS: atom_id res chain seq x y z
N GLY A 1 -6.91 38.67 26.64
CA GLY A 1 -8.13 38.81 25.88
C GLY A 1 -7.95 38.28 24.48
N PHE A 2 -8.50 37.14 24.18
CA PHE A 2 -8.56 36.63 22.81
C PHE A 2 -9.52 37.50 22.00
N GLY A 3 -8.98 38.28 21.07
CA GLY A 3 -9.77 39.11 20.17
C GLY A 3 -10.76 38.25 19.38
N LYS A 4 -12.00 38.66 19.34
CA LYS A 4 -13.07 38.10 18.51
C LYS A 4 -12.68 38.21 17.03
N ARG A 5 -11.88 37.27 16.50
CA ARG A 5 -11.84 37.07 15.05
C ARG A 5 -13.19 36.47 14.67
N SER A 6 -13.91 37.17 13.80
CA SER A 6 -15.21 36.69 13.35
C SER A 6 -15.07 35.29 12.74
N TRP A 7 -15.96 34.40 13.10
CA TRP A 7 -16.03 33.02 12.54
C TRP A 7 -16.00 33.02 11.01
N GLY A 8 -16.52 34.07 10.37
CA GLY A 8 -16.47 34.22 8.91
C GLY A 8 -15.06 34.43 8.32
N ALA A 9 -14.16 35.12 9.05
CA ALA A 9 -12.79 35.31 8.57
C ALA A 9 -11.97 34.02 8.68
N TRP A 10 -12.22 33.21 9.74
CA TRP A 10 -11.57 31.92 9.93
C TRP A 10 -12.06 30.89 8.90
N PHE A 11 -13.37 30.84 8.63
CA PHE A 11 -13.99 29.97 7.65
C PHE A 11 -13.50 30.29 6.22
N ASN A 12 -13.46 31.57 5.85
CA ASN A 12 -12.93 31.99 4.55
C ASN A 12 -11.44 31.69 4.37
N PHE A 13 -10.65 31.79 5.44
CA PHE A 13 -9.22 31.48 5.38
C PHE A 13 -9.02 29.96 5.16
N ARG A 14 -9.73 29.13 5.90
CA ARG A 14 -9.63 27.66 5.79
C ARG A 14 -10.15 27.17 4.45
N PHE A 15 -11.28 27.67 3.99
CA PHE A 15 -11.84 27.30 2.68
C PHE A 15 -10.92 27.69 1.52
N LYS A 16 -10.28 28.88 1.56
CA LYS A 16 -9.27 29.27 0.58
C LYS A 16 -8.04 28.39 0.64
N GLN A 17 -7.63 27.96 1.81
CA GLN A 17 -6.46 27.09 1.98
C GLN A 17 -6.74 25.66 1.48
N GLU A 18 -7.93 25.15 1.68
CA GLU A 18 -8.40 23.87 1.14
C GLU A 18 -8.45 23.92 -0.39
N LEU A 19 -9.03 24.97 -0.97
CA LEU A 19 -9.05 25.18 -2.45
C LEU A 19 -7.65 25.31 -3.07
N ILE A 20 -6.72 25.99 -2.39
CA ILE A 20 -5.33 26.09 -2.85
C ILE A 20 -4.65 24.73 -2.76
N ASN A 21 -4.92 23.96 -1.71
CA ASN A 21 -4.35 22.62 -1.55
C ASN A 21 -4.90 21.63 -2.58
N GLU A 22 -6.20 21.68 -2.89
CA GLU A 22 -6.81 20.84 -3.95
C GLU A 22 -6.21 21.15 -5.32
N ASN A 23 -6.09 22.44 -5.67
CA ASN A 23 -5.48 22.84 -6.94
C ASN A 23 -3.98 22.47 -7.01
N ALA A 24 -3.24 22.62 -5.90
CA ALA A 24 -1.84 22.25 -5.85
C ALA A 24 -1.66 20.73 -5.96
N SER A 25 -2.50 19.94 -5.29
CA SER A 25 -2.52 18.47 -5.41
C SER A 25 -2.78 18.05 -6.84
N GLN A 26 -3.79 18.62 -7.48
CA GLN A 26 -4.15 18.28 -8.87
C GLN A 26 -3.06 18.65 -9.87
N VAL A 27 -2.35 19.77 -9.67
CA VAL A 27 -1.20 20.14 -10.49
C VAL A 27 -0.05 19.16 -10.32
N VAL A 28 0.25 18.75 -9.07
CA VAL A 28 1.30 17.77 -8.78
C VAL A 28 0.92 16.40 -9.36
N ASP A 29 -0.32 15.96 -9.22
CA ASP A 29 -0.80 14.69 -9.74
C ASP A 29 -0.73 14.65 -11.27
N ASN A 30 -1.13 15.72 -11.95
CA ASN A 30 -1.00 15.85 -13.39
C ASN A 30 0.45 15.84 -13.86
N ALA A 31 1.33 16.61 -13.21
CA ALA A 31 2.76 16.64 -13.53
C ALA A 31 3.42 15.27 -13.31
N THR A 32 3.07 14.57 -12.23
CA THR A 32 3.54 13.21 -11.94
C THR A 32 3.07 12.25 -13.04
N ARG A 33 1.79 12.28 -13.38
CA ARG A 33 1.23 11.45 -14.44
C ARG A 33 1.93 11.69 -15.77
N ASP A 34 2.06 12.94 -16.19
CA ASP A 34 2.67 13.30 -17.48
C ASP A 34 4.14 12.88 -17.57
N SER A 35 4.88 12.97 -16.46
CA SER A 35 6.28 12.56 -16.41
C SER A 35 6.48 11.04 -16.35
N MET A 36 5.54 10.31 -15.77
CA MET A 36 5.68 8.87 -15.50
C MET A 36 4.86 7.97 -16.44
N LEU A 37 3.91 8.54 -17.20
CA LEU A 37 2.98 7.79 -18.01
C LEU A 37 3.66 6.80 -18.97
N THR A 38 4.72 7.25 -19.67
CA THR A 38 5.46 6.39 -20.61
C THR A 38 6.09 5.19 -19.89
N MET A 39 6.63 5.40 -18.71
CA MET A 39 7.22 4.33 -17.89
C MET A 39 6.12 3.37 -17.43
N TRP A 40 4.99 3.86 -16.97
CA TRP A 40 3.87 3.03 -16.52
C TRP A 40 3.29 2.17 -17.64
N VAL A 41 3.06 2.77 -18.82
CA VAL A 41 2.56 2.03 -20.00
C VAL A 41 3.55 0.94 -20.42
N ARG A 42 4.85 1.26 -20.45
CA ARG A 42 5.89 0.29 -20.75
C ARG A 42 5.91 -0.87 -19.74
N SER A 43 5.89 -0.53 -18.44
CA SER A 43 5.89 -1.52 -17.37
C SER A 43 4.65 -2.42 -17.45
N PHE A 44 3.46 -1.84 -17.66
CA PHE A 44 2.23 -2.60 -17.87
C PHE A 44 2.37 -3.59 -19.04
N ALA A 45 2.88 -3.13 -20.18
CA ALA A 45 3.06 -4.00 -21.35
C ALA A 45 4.04 -5.16 -21.08
N LEU A 46 5.13 -4.90 -20.38
CA LEU A 46 6.11 -5.93 -19.99
C LEU A 46 5.52 -6.93 -18.97
N ASN A 47 4.68 -6.46 -18.07
CA ASN A 47 4.06 -7.30 -17.04
C ASN A 47 2.81 -8.06 -17.52
N LEU A 48 2.33 -7.80 -18.73
CA LEU A 48 1.01 -8.27 -19.18
C LEU A 48 0.83 -9.79 -19.10
N THR A 49 1.87 -10.56 -19.39
CA THR A 49 1.84 -12.03 -19.30
C THR A 49 1.70 -12.47 -17.84
N ASP A 50 2.46 -11.87 -16.93
CA ASP A 50 2.41 -12.17 -15.50
C ASP A 50 1.08 -11.74 -14.89
N ILE A 51 0.54 -10.58 -15.30
CA ILE A 51 -0.78 -10.09 -14.85
C ILE A 51 -1.89 -11.07 -15.25
N ARG A 52 -1.89 -11.55 -16.50
CA ARG A 52 -2.92 -12.47 -17.00
C ARG A 52 -2.89 -13.85 -16.36
N ALA A 53 -1.71 -14.31 -15.99
CA ALA A 53 -1.50 -15.62 -15.35
C ALA A 53 -1.52 -15.52 -13.82
N GLY A 54 -1.43 -14.31 -13.26
CA GLY A 54 -1.26 -14.07 -11.84
C GLY A 54 -2.56 -13.98 -11.06
N LYS A 55 -2.40 -13.87 -9.75
CA LYS A 55 -3.50 -13.63 -8.80
C LYS A 55 -3.77 -12.13 -8.69
N THR A 56 -4.97 -11.77 -8.25
CA THR A 56 -5.39 -10.40 -8.01
C THR A 56 -5.69 -10.18 -6.52
N ILE A 57 -5.93 -8.94 -6.13
CA ILE A 57 -6.35 -8.62 -4.75
C ILE A 57 -7.64 -9.34 -4.34
N THR A 58 -8.50 -9.70 -5.29
CA THR A 58 -9.72 -10.45 -5.01
C THR A 58 -9.45 -11.87 -4.53
N ASP A 59 -8.29 -12.44 -4.89
CA ASP A 59 -7.85 -13.75 -4.41
C ASP A 59 -7.32 -13.71 -2.96
N LEU A 60 -7.22 -12.51 -2.37
CA LEU A 60 -6.87 -12.33 -0.96
C LEU A 60 -8.07 -12.37 -0.02
N VAL A 61 -9.29 -12.39 -0.56
CA VAL A 61 -10.51 -12.52 0.24
C VAL A 61 -10.47 -13.85 0.97
N PRO A 62 -10.57 -13.88 2.30
CA PRO A 62 -10.53 -15.12 3.06
C PRO A 62 -11.66 -16.06 2.65
N GLU A 63 -11.39 -17.33 2.50
CA GLU A 63 -12.41 -18.37 2.23
C GLU A 63 -13.51 -18.40 3.30
N ASN A 64 -13.23 -17.82 4.48
CA ASN A 64 -14.13 -17.73 5.61
C ASN A 64 -14.64 -16.32 5.90
N ALA A 65 -14.70 -15.44 4.89
CA ALA A 65 -15.23 -14.08 5.04
C ALA A 65 -16.64 -14.05 5.65
N GLU A 66 -17.50 -15.02 5.24
CA GLU A 66 -18.83 -15.16 5.81
C GLU A 66 -18.83 -15.52 7.31
N ALA A 67 -17.86 -16.31 7.75
CA ALA A 67 -17.71 -16.66 9.17
C ALA A 67 -17.28 -15.44 10.00
N ILE A 68 -16.45 -14.57 9.42
CA ILE A 68 -16.05 -13.29 10.03
C ILE A 68 -17.26 -12.38 10.20
N ASP A 69 -18.07 -12.24 9.15
CA ASP A 69 -19.31 -11.43 9.18
C ASP A 69 -20.31 -11.93 10.21
N LYS A 70 -20.36 -13.24 10.44
CA LYS A 70 -21.19 -13.85 11.48
C LYS A 70 -20.59 -13.76 12.89
N GLY A 71 -19.40 -13.15 13.04
CA GLY A 71 -18.72 -13.02 14.33
C GLY A 71 -18.10 -14.31 14.88
N GLU A 72 -18.02 -15.35 14.08
CA GLU A 72 -17.47 -16.66 14.48
C GLU A 72 -15.96 -16.63 14.69
N LYS A 73 -15.27 -15.65 14.08
CA LYS A 73 -13.83 -15.41 14.23
C LYS A 73 -13.55 -13.91 14.45
N PRO A 74 -13.91 -13.34 15.60
CA PRO A 74 -13.84 -11.90 15.84
C PRO A 74 -12.44 -11.31 15.70
N HIS A 75 -11.38 -12.11 15.78
CA HIS A 75 -10.00 -11.64 15.69
C HIS A 75 -9.54 -11.38 14.25
N LEU A 76 -10.16 -12.00 13.26
CA LEU A 76 -9.83 -11.83 11.85
C LEU A 76 -10.37 -10.50 11.26
N GLY A 77 -11.20 -9.77 12.01
CA GLY A 77 -11.69 -8.44 11.64
C GLY A 77 -10.72 -7.30 11.97
N GLN A 78 -9.55 -7.58 12.55
CA GLN A 78 -8.58 -6.55 12.93
C GLN A 78 -7.38 -6.55 12.00
N ALA A 79 -6.94 -5.37 11.57
CA ALA A 79 -5.73 -5.19 10.80
C ALA A 79 -4.92 -3.99 11.32
N VAL A 80 -3.61 -4.14 11.38
CA VAL A 80 -2.66 -3.05 11.60
C VAL A 80 -1.97 -2.74 10.27
N ILE A 81 -2.05 -1.48 9.85
CA ILE A 81 -1.37 -0.99 8.66
C ILE A 81 -0.11 -0.23 9.08
N VAL A 82 1.04 -0.73 8.66
CA VAL A 82 2.36 -0.18 8.97
C VAL A 82 2.81 0.72 7.82
N GLY A 83 2.65 2.04 8.00
CA GLY A 83 3.10 3.06 7.05
C GLY A 83 4.43 3.68 7.44
N ALA A 84 5.16 4.25 6.47
CA ALA A 84 6.51 4.78 6.64
C ALA A 84 6.57 6.20 7.24
N GLY A 85 5.58 6.60 8.04
CA GLY A 85 5.57 7.91 8.68
C GLY A 85 6.62 8.03 9.80
N PRO A 86 7.13 9.25 10.09
CA PRO A 86 8.16 9.46 11.11
C PRO A 86 7.71 9.06 12.52
N SER A 87 6.43 9.09 12.82
CA SER A 87 5.88 8.70 14.13
C SER A 87 6.17 7.25 14.49
N ILE A 88 6.29 6.35 13.50
CA ILE A 88 6.55 4.94 13.75
C ILE A 88 7.89 4.72 14.46
N TRP A 89 8.88 5.56 14.13
CA TRP A 89 10.22 5.53 14.71
C TRP A 89 10.26 6.29 16.05
N ASN A 90 9.69 7.47 16.08
CA ASN A 90 9.72 8.36 17.25
C ASN A 90 9.02 7.72 18.46
N HIS A 91 7.99 6.91 18.24
CA HIS A 91 7.22 6.26 19.29
C HIS A 91 7.42 4.74 19.38
N LYS A 92 8.39 4.19 18.66
CA LYS A 92 8.72 2.76 18.66
C LYS A 92 7.50 1.84 18.45
N HIS A 93 6.61 2.23 17.53
CA HIS A 93 5.35 1.52 17.32
C HIS A 93 5.55 0.08 16.86
N LEU A 94 6.63 -0.23 16.11
CA LEU A 94 6.95 -1.60 15.72
C LEU A 94 7.34 -2.48 16.92
N ASP A 95 8.13 -1.92 17.84
CA ASP A 95 8.54 -2.66 19.03
C ASP A 95 7.32 -2.97 19.92
N LEU A 96 6.40 -1.98 20.07
CA LEU A 96 5.14 -2.17 20.77
C LEU A 96 4.25 -3.22 20.07
N LEU A 97 4.14 -3.18 18.74
CA LEU A 97 3.37 -4.17 17.98
C LEU A 97 3.94 -5.57 18.21
N LYS A 98 5.26 -5.73 18.17
CA LYS A 98 5.93 -7.01 18.44
C LYS A 98 5.60 -7.52 19.84
N GLU A 99 5.69 -6.67 20.87
CA GLU A 99 5.32 -7.02 22.24
C GLU A 99 3.88 -7.53 22.36
N TYR A 100 2.94 -6.92 21.64
CA TYR A 100 1.53 -7.32 21.65
C TYR A 100 1.31 -8.65 20.92
N ILE A 101 2.02 -8.88 19.82
CA ILE A 101 1.98 -10.17 19.10
C ILE A 101 2.55 -11.28 19.99
N ASP A 102 3.73 -11.09 20.56
CA ASP A 102 4.39 -12.09 21.40
C ASP A 102 3.61 -12.42 22.68
N ALA A 103 2.92 -11.44 23.23
CA ALA A 103 2.03 -11.62 24.38
C ALA A 103 0.69 -12.25 24.02
N GLY A 104 0.43 -12.57 22.75
CA GLY A 104 -0.87 -13.08 22.29
C GLY A 104 -2.02 -12.07 22.41
N LYS A 105 -1.73 -10.80 22.60
CA LYS A 105 -2.71 -9.71 22.72
C LYS A 105 -3.18 -9.17 21.37
N TYR A 106 -2.42 -9.45 20.32
CA TYR A 106 -2.77 -9.14 18.95
C TYR A 106 -2.56 -10.38 18.06
N ASN A 107 -3.60 -10.77 17.35
CA ASN A 107 -3.63 -11.91 16.43
C ASN A 107 -4.34 -11.57 15.11
N GLY A 108 -4.47 -10.28 14.82
CA GLY A 108 -5.01 -9.77 13.56
C GLY A 108 -3.97 -9.77 12.43
N ILE A 109 -4.38 -9.25 11.29
CA ILE A 109 -3.54 -9.13 10.10
C ILE A 109 -2.57 -7.95 10.25
N VAL A 110 -1.31 -8.13 9.86
CA VAL A 110 -0.36 -7.04 9.70
C VAL A 110 -0.16 -6.77 8.21
N CYS A 111 -0.44 -5.55 7.79
CA CYS A 111 -0.16 -5.06 6.45
C CYS A 111 0.98 -4.04 6.50
N SER A 112 1.97 -4.17 5.64
CA SER A 112 3.04 -3.18 5.52
C SER A 112 3.01 -2.48 4.18
N THR A 113 3.53 -1.25 4.12
CA THR A 113 3.98 -0.70 2.84
C THR A 113 5.29 -1.41 2.44
N ASP A 114 5.65 -1.35 1.16
CA ASP A 114 6.91 -1.84 0.61
C ASP A 114 8.13 -1.39 1.45
N ARG A 115 8.21 -0.09 1.73
CA ARG A 115 9.28 0.52 2.52
C ARG A 115 9.34 0.00 3.97
N MET A 116 8.23 -0.46 4.51
CA MET A 116 8.15 -0.94 5.90
C MET A 116 8.27 -2.45 6.03
N LEU A 117 8.37 -3.17 4.91
CA LEU A 117 8.52 -4.62 4.92
C LEU A 117 9.77 -5.07 5.66
N GLU A 118 10.94 -4.58 5.26
CA GLU A 118 12.21 -4.92 5.91
C GLU A 118 12.24 -4.56 7.40
N PRO A 119 11.86 -3.32 7.83
CA PRO A 119 11.78 -2.98 9.25
C PRO A 119 10.85 -3.86 10.10
N CYS A 120 9.77 -4.38 9.50
CA CYS A 120 8.92 -5.36 10.16
C CYS A 120 9.65 -6.70 10.33
N LEU A 121 10.26 -7.20 9.26
CA LEU A 121 10.98 -8.48 9.26
C LEU A 121 12.20 -8.47 10.18
N GLU A 122 12.91 -7.35 10.32
CA GLU A 122 14.01 -7.17 11.30
C GLU A 122 13.55 -7.39 12.74
N ARG A 123 12.27 -7.17 13.02
CA ARG A 123 11.65 -7.39 14.33
C ARG A 123 10.88 -8.70 14.40
N GLU A 124 11.06 -9.58 13.44
CA GLU A 124 10.32 -10.84 13.35
C GLU A 124 8.79 -10.64 13.33
N ILE A 125 8.34 -9.47 12.87
CA ILE A 125 6.96 -9.22 12.50
C ILE A 125 6.84 -9.59 11.02
N ILE A 126 6.14 -10.67 10.70
CA ILE A 126 5.95 -11.10 9.31
C ILE A 126 4.61 -10.54 8.84
N PRO A 127 4.60 -9.48 8.00
CA PRO A 127 3.35 -8.98 7.45
C PRO A 127 2.70 -10.03 6.55
N GLU A 128 1.41 -10.27 6.72
CA GLU A 128 0.68 -11.14 5.79
C GLU A 128 0.61 -10.52 4.39
N ILE A 129 0.51 -9.19 4.34
CA ILE A 129 0.37 -8.43 3.10
C ILE A 129 1.39 -7.29 3.10
N SER A 130 2.14 -7.15 2.02
CA SER A 130 2.97 -5.97 1.77
C SER A 130 2.51 -5.29 0.49
N VAL A 131 2.24 -3.98 0.55
CA VAL A 131 1.65 -3.22 -0.55
C VAL A 131 2.67 -2.24 -1.13
N GLY A 132 2.97 -2.38 -2.42
CA GLY A 132 3.75 -1.44 -3.21
C GLY A 132 2.87 -0.73 -4.24
N VAL A 133 2.73 0.58 -4.10
CA VAL A 133 1.89 1.41 -5.00
C VAL A 133 2.72 2.16 -6.03
N ASP A 134 3.99 2.43 -5.73
CA ASP A 134 4.88 3.17 -6.63
C ASP A 134 5.26 2.31 -7.85
N GLY A 135 5.06 2.86 -9.05
CA GLY A 135 5.47 2.23 -10.30
C GLY A 135 6.95 2.40 -10.64
N SER A 136 7.72 3.09 -9.81
CA SER A 136 9.13 3.41 -10.05
C SER A 136 10.05 2.21 -9.77
N PRO A 137 11.16 2.06 -10.52
CA PRO A 137 12.16 1.01 -10.25
C PRO A 137 12.84 1.17 -8.89
N ILE A 138 12.71 2.32 -8.24
CA ILE A 138 13.33 2.60 -6.93
C ILE A 138 12.81 1.66 -5.83
N ILE A 139 11.57 1.17 -5.94
CA ILE A 139 10.99 0.27 -4.94
C ILE A 139 11.60 -1.13 -4.95
N LYS A 140 12.32 -1.50 -6.02
CA LYS A 140 13.06 -2.76 -6.11
C LYS A 140 13.94 -2.99 -4.87
N LYS A 141 14.60 -1.94 -4.37
CA LYS A 141 15.49 -2.02 -3.19
C LYS A 141 14.81 -2.52 -1.92
N PHE A 142 13.47 -2.38 -1.81
CA PHE A 142 12.72 -2.84 -0.64
C PHE A 142 12.44 -4.34 -0.68
N TYR A 143 12.57 -4.96 -1.85
CA TYR A 143 12.37 -6.39 -2.06
C TYR A 143 13.67 -7.15 -2.31
N ASP A 144 14.69 -6.48 -2.86
CA ASP A 144 15.98 -7.07 -3.23
C ASP A 144 16.93 -7.09 -2.00
N ASN A 145 16.55 -7.87 -0.99
CA ASN A 145 17.39 -8.08 0.18
C ASN A 145 17.21 -9.50 0.77
N PRO A 146 18.25 -10.03 1.44
CA PRO A 146 18.25 -11.41 1.96
C PRO A 146 17.15 -11.69 2.99
N LEU A 147 16.72 -10.67 3.74
CA LEU A 147 15.70 -10.84 4.76
C LEU A 147 14.33 -11.05 4.13
N VAL A 148 14.00 -10.30 3.07
CA VAL A 148 12.76 -10.50 2.30
C VAL A 148 12.79 -11.85 1.59
N GLU A 149 13.92 -12.25 1.00
CA GLU A 149 14.08 -13.56 0.38
C GLU A 149 13.84 -14.69 1.38
N LYS A 150 14.36 -14.58 2.60
CA LYS A 150 14.15 -15.56 3.68
C LYS A 150 12.68 -15.84 3.99
N TYR A 151 11.84 -14.79 3.94
CA TYR A 151 10.43 -14.87 4.28
C TYR A 151 9.50 -14.89 3.06
N ALA A 152 10.05 -14.85 1.84
CA ALA A 152 9.33 -14.64 0.59
C ALA A 152 8.07 -15.52 0.44
N ALA A 153 8.18 -16.81 0.73
CA ALA A 153 7.07 -17.76 0.60
C ALA A 153 5.89 -17.51 1.59
N GLN A 154 6.12 -16.75 2.66
CA GLN A 154 5.10 -16.41 3.66
C GLN A 154 4.42 -15.08 3.37
N LEU A 155 4.99 -14.27 2.50
CA LEU A 155 4.49 -12.94 2.16
C LEU A 155 3.44 -13.01 1.05
N LYS A 156 2.52 -12.07 1.05
CA LYS A 156 1.62 -11.76 -0.07
C LYS A 156 1.94 -10.36 -0.53
N ILE A 157 2.61 -10.25 -1.66
CA ILE A 157 3.06 -8.96 -2.20
C ILE A 157 2.00 -8.41 -3.15
N VAL A 158 1.39 -7.31 -2.76
CA VAL A 158 0.38 -6.61 -3.55
C VAL A 158 1.05 -5.45 -4.28
N ILE A 159 1.06 -5.49 -5.61
CA ILE A 159 1.64 -4.45 -6.45
C ILE A 159 0.68 -4.05 -7.57
N ASN A 160 0.83 -2.82 -8.05
CA ASN A 160 0.01 -2.35 -9.16
C ASN A 160 0.49 -2.91 -10.50
N THR A 161 -0.41 -2.94 -11.49
CA THR A 161 -0.12 -3.45 -12.84
C THR A 161 0.93 -2.63 -13.59
N THR A 162 1.21 -1.41 -13.15
CA THR A 162 2.21 -0.49 -13.73
C THR A 162 3.54 -0.47 -12.97
N THR A 163 3.70 -1.34 -11.98
CA THR A 163 4.99 -1.50 -11.25
C THR A 163 6.11 -1.84 -12.22
N ASP A 164 7.27 -1.23 -12.03
CA ASP A 164 8.44 -1.47 -12.88
C ASP A 164 8.75 -2.96 -13.01
N HIS A 165 9.00 -3.41 -14.23
CA HIS A 165 9.21 -4.83 -14.52
C HIS A 165 10.38 -5.44 -13.75
N SER A 166 11.41 -4.66 -13.44
CA SER A 166 12.55 -5.15 -12.65
C SER A 166 12.18 -5.53 -11.22
N VAL A 167 11.14 -4.91 -10.66
CA VAL A 167 10.57 -5.27 -9.35
C VAL A 167 9.88 -6.64 -9.45
N VAL A 168 9.08 -6.83 -10.50
CA VAL A 168 8.36 -8.09 -10.76
C VAL A 168 9.34 -9.24 -10.90
N GLU A 169 10.39 -9.06 -11.70
CA GLU A 169 11.44 -10.07 -11.87
C GLU A 169 12.17 -10.37 -10.56
N THR A 170 12.40 -9.37 -9.72
CA THR A 170 13.00 -9.59 -8.40
C THR A 170 12.09 -10.45 -7.52
N LEU A 171 10.79 -10.12 -7.45
CA LEU A 171 9.82 -10.88 -6.67
C LEU A 171 9.69 -12.34 -7.16
N LYS A 172 9.67 -12.55 -8.47
CA LYS A 172 9.66 -13.89 -9.08
C LYS A 172 10.92 -14.66 -8.72
N LYS A 173 12.08 -14.01 -8.79
CA LYS A 173 13.38 -14.64 -8.47
C LYS A 173 13.43 -15.15 -7.04
N ILE A 174 12.92 -14.39 -6.07
CA ILE A 174 12.87 -14.80 -4.65
C ILE A 174 11.67 -15.69 -4.31
N GLY A 175 10.79 -15.97 -5.28
CA GLY A 175 9.61 -16.82 -5.09
C GLY A 175 8.49 -16.20 -4.26
N ALA A 176 8.41 -14.89 -4.19
CA ALA A 176 7.35 -14.20 -3.46
C ALA A 176 6.03 -14.22 -4.26
N PRO A 177 4.90 -14.63 -3.64
CA PRO A 177 3.58 -14.57 -4.27
C PRO A 177 3.17 -13.15 -4.60
N ILE A 178 2.84 -12.88 -5.86
CA ILE A 178 2.41 -11.57 -6.35
C ILE A 178 0.89 -11.56 -6.53
N TYR A 179 0.28 -10.49 -6.05
CA TYR A 179 -1.15 -10.18 -6.20
C TYR A 179 -1.29 -8.82 -6.87
N TRP A 180 -1.98 -8.79 -7.99
CA TRP A 180 -2.11 -7.60 -8.82
C TRP A 180 -3.33 -6.77 -8.42
N PHE A 181 -3.17 -5.46 -8.45
CA PHE A 181 -4.29 -4.54 -8.51
C PHE A 181 -4.11 -3.54 -9.65
N ASN A 182 -5.24 -3.11 -10.21
CA ASN A 182 -5.22 -2.11 -11.26
C ASN A 182 -5.52 -0.74 -10.66
N PRO A 183 -4.60 0.23 -10.71
CA PRO A 183 -4.92 1.58 -10.30
C PRO A 183 -5.97 2.15 -11.23
N LEU A 184 -7.05 2.71 -10.66
CA LEU A 184 -8.06 3.41 -11.43
C LEU A 184 -7.42 4.66 -12.04
N PHE A 185 -7.09 4.57 -13.31
CA PHE A 185 -6.83 5.78 -14.09
C PHE A 185 -8.19 6.34 -14.50
N ASP A 186 -8.48 7.56 -14.11
CA ASP A 186 -9.58 8.31 -14.69
C ASP A 186 -9.29 8.44 -16.19
N ASP A 187 -9.94 7.60 -16.99
CA ASP A 187 -10.01 7.81 -18.42
C ASP A 187 -11.12 8.82 -18.69
N PRO A 188 -10.79 10.05 -19.09
CA PRO A 188 -11.79 11.08 -19.35
C PRO A 188 -12.77 10.69 -20.47
N HIS A 189 -12.50 9.60 -21.19
CA HIS A 189 -13.35 9.07 -22.27
C HIS A 189 -14.15 7.83 -21.85
N ARG A 190 -13.95 7.29 -20.66
CA ARG A 190 -14.74 6.19 -20.11
C ARG A 190 -15.68 6.69 -19.04
N SER A 191 -16.88 7.07 -19.47
CA SER A 191 -18.01 7.22 -18.57
C SER A 191 -18.39 5.84 -18.01
N ASN A 192 -18.18 5.63 -16.70
CA ASN A 192 -18.90 4.67 -15.85
C ASN A 192 -18.95 3.18 -16.25
N GLU A 193 -17.97 2.61 -16.90
CA GLU A 193 -17.88 1.15 -16.99
C GLU A 193 -16.82 0.66 -16.01
N SER A 194 -17.30 0.20 -14.85
CA SER A 194 -16.57 -0.62 -13.89
C SER A 194 -16.18 -1.94 -14.56
N PHE A 195 -14.88 -2.25 -14.49
CA PHE A 195 -14.38 -3.61 -14.73
C PHE A 195 -14.46 -4.44 -13.45
#